data_b8213fb0a951ab338c55671981972b85
#
_entry.id   b8213fb0a951ab338c55671981972b85
#
_cell.length_a   1.000
_cell.length_b   1.000
_cell.length_c   1.000
_cell.angle_alpha   90.00
_cell.angle_beta   90.00
_cell.angle_gamma   90.00
#
_symmetry.space_group_name_H-M   'P 1'
#
loop_
_entity.id
_entity.type
_entity.pdbx_description
1 polymer ?
#
loop_
_entity_poly.entity_id
_entity_poly.type
_entity_poly.pdbx_seq_one_letter_code
_entity_poly.pdbx_strand_id
1 'polypeptide(L)'
;LLIISPDDPDAMLSHSQSARTMGIPFAADPSQQLARMDGEAIKQLIEGAQYLFLNEYELALTIQKTGWSDAEIFSKVAVRVITLGSDGARVEEHGKEPITVGVPKEKMKIDPTGVGDCFRSGFIAGLAWGLSHERCAQIGSMLATFCIEIKGTQEYRFTKAEFIARFTEAYGGVAAGEVSAKLEPRLVG
;
A
#
# COMPACT_ATOMS: atom_id res chain seq x y z
N LEU A 1 -4.77 12.61 4.70
CA LEU A 1 -4.88 11.18 4.89
C LEU A 1 -4.09 10.77 6.13
N LEU A 2 -4.74 10.13 7.09
CA LEU A 2 -4.09 9.48 8.23
C LEU A 2 -3.76 8.04 7.85
N ILE A 3 -2.60 7.52 8.27
CA ILE A 3 -2.25 6.12 8.08
C ILE A 3 -2.24 5.45 9.44
N ILE A 4 -2.99 4.36 9.57
CA ILE A 4 -3.06 3.53 10.77
C ILE A 4 -2.35 2.23 10.44
N SER A 5 -1.04 2.23 10.67
CA SER A 5 -0.14 1.09 10.49
C SER A 5 -0.04 0.26 11.79
N PRO A 6 0.57 -0.93 11.74
CA PRO A 6 0.68 -1.81 12.90
C PRO A 6 1.28 -1.14 14.13
N ASP A 7 0.49 -1.08 15.18
CA ASP A 7 0.84 -0.55 16.49
C ASP A 7 0.07 -1.35 17.55
N ASP A 8 -0.05 -0.84 18.75
CA ASP A 8 -0.93 -1.40 19.77
C ASP A 8 -2.39 -1.46 19.24
N PRO A 9 -3.08 -2.60 19.32
CA PRO A 9 -4.43 -2.74 18.78
C PRO A 9 -5.42 -1.70 19.32
N ASP A 10 -5.38 -1.38 20.60
CA ASP A 10 -6.30 -0.39 21.19
C ASP A 10 -6.01 1.01 20.64
N ALA A 11 -4.73 1.34 20.44
CA ALA A 11 -4.33 2.60 19.80
C ALA A 11 -4.82 2.67 18.34
N MET A 12 -4.68 1.59 17.57
CA MET A 12 -5.17 1.52 16.19
C MET A 12 -6.69 1.75 16.12
N LEU A 13 -7.45 1.13 17.02
CA LEU A 13 -8.90 1.32 17.11
C LEU A 13 -9.26 2.76 17.51
N SER A 14 -8.59 3.32 18.51
CA SER A 14 -8.78 4.70 18.95
C SER A 14 -8.51 5.70 17.80
N HIS A 15 -7.44 5.49 17.04
CA HIS A 15 -7.09 6.34 15.90
C HIS A 15 -8.12 6.23 14.77
N SER A 16 -8.60 5.04 14.44
CA SER A 16 -9.63 4.86 13.42
C SER A 16 -10.95 5.52 13.82
N GLN A 17 -11.33 5.39 15.09
CA GLN A 17 -12.52 6.04 15.61
C GLN A 17 -12.37 7.58 15.62
N SER A 18 -11.23 8.10 16.03
CA SER A 18 -10.94 9.54 16.01
C SER A 18 -10.96 10.08 14.59
N ALA A 19 -10.37 9.39 13.62
CA ALA A 19 -10.39 9.77 12.22
C ALA A 19 -11.82 9.89 11.69
N ARG A 20 -12.67 8.90 11.96
CA ARG A 20 -14.09 8.94 11.59
C ARG A 20 -14.84 10.11 12.24
N THR A 21 -14.66 10.31 13.54
CA THR A 21 -15.32 11.39 14.28
C THR A 21 -14.92 12.77 13.77
N MET A 22 -13.65 12.93 13.37
CA MET A 22 -13.11 14.20 12.85
C MET A 22 -13.30 14.37 11.33
N GLY A 23 -13.87 13.37 10.64
CA GLY A 23 -14.01 13.39 9.18
C GLY A 23 -12.66 13.36 8.43
N ILE A 24 -11.62 12.79 9.04
CA ILE A 24 -10.30 12.67 8.43
C ILE A 24 -10.22 11.35 7.66
N PRO A 25 -10.01 11.37 6.34
CA PRO A 25 -9.79 10.15 5.57
C PRO A 25 -8.59 9.37 6.13
N PHE A 26 -8.74 8.05 6.27
CA PHE A 26 -7.66 7.21 6.78
C PHE A 26 -7.42 5.97 5.93
N ALA A 27 -6.19 5.47 5.99
CA ALA A 27 -5.78 4.18 5.46
C ALA A 27 -5.62 3.20 6.62
N ALA A 28 -6.29 2.06 6.55
CA ALA A 28 -6.14 0.96 7.48
C ALA A 28 -5.10 -0.03 6.93
N ASP A 29 -4.08 -0.31 7.73
CA ASP A 29 -3.03 -1.28 7.46
C ASP A 29 -2.84 -2.18 8.69
N PRO A 30 -3.69 -3.21 8.87
CA PRO A 30 -3.64 -4.05 10.05
C PRO A 30 -2.40 -4.94 10.11
N SER A 31 -1.90 -5.43 8.97
CA SER A 31 -0.71 -6.27 8.85
C SER A 31 -0.65 -7.37 9.94
N GLN A 32 0.50 -7.55 10.62
CA GLN A 32 0.68 -8.59 11.65
C GLN A 32 -0.25 -8.45 12.86
N GLN A 33 -0.87 -7.29 13.10
CA GLN A 33 -1.80 -7.13 14.23
C GLN A 33 -3.11 -7.91 14.02
N LEU A 34 -3.44 -8.30 12.78
CA LEU A 34 -4.55 -9.21 12.51
C LEU A 34 -4.47 -10.50 13.35
N ALA A 35 -3.26 -10.98 13.66
CA ALA A 35 -3.10 -12.18 14.48
C ALA A 35 -3.58 -11.97 15.92
N ARG A 36 -3.45 -10.74 16.45
CA ARG A 36 -3.76 -10.37 17.85
C ARG A 36 -5.16 -9.82 18.04
N MET A 37 -5.76 -9.23 17.01
CA MET A 37 -7.11 -8.65 17.05
C MET A 37 -8.17 -9.75 16.89
N ASP A 38 -9.31 -9.60 17.54
CA ASP A 38 -10.50 -10.39 17.27
C ASP A 38 -11.29 -9.84 16.06
N GLY A 39 -12.35 -10.55 15.66
CA GLY A 39 -13.12 -10.19 14.48
C GLY A 39 -13.82 -8.83 14.59
N GLU A 40 -14.32 -8.47 15.77
CA GLU A 40 -15.01 -7.21 15.99
C GLU A 40 -14.05 -6.02 15.97
N ALA A 41 -12.88 -6.17 16.55
CA ALA A 41 -11.80 -5.19 16.49
C ALA A 41 -11.34 -4.94 15.04
N ILE A 42 -11.19 -6.02 14.24
CA ILE A 42 -10.84 -5.91 12.82
C ILE A 42 -11.94 -5.17 12.04
N LYS A 43 -13.20 -5.51 12.26
CA LYS A 43 -14.34 -4.80 11.64
C LYS A 43 -14.30 -3.32 11.97
N GLN A 44 -14.14 -2.99 13.25
CA GLN A 44 -14.06 -1.60 13.71
C GLN A 44 -12.89 -0.85 13.09
N LEU A 45 -11.73 -1.48 12.92
CA LEU A 45 -10.57 -0.86 12.28
C LEU A 45 -10.83 -0.54 10.81
N ILE A 46 -11.45 -1.48 10.07
CA ILE A 46 -11.59 -1.41 8.61
C ILE A 46 -12.74 -0.48 8.19
N GLU A 47 -13.88 -0.50 8.93
CA GLU A 47 -15.09 0.17 8.48
C GLU A 47 -14.91 1.66 8.23
N GLY A 48 -15.24 2.10 7.01
CA GLY A 48 -15.13 3.51 6.59
C GLY A 48 -13.71 3.95 6.22
N ALA A 49 -12.74 3.04 6.13
CA ALA A 49 -11.41 3.40 5.65
C ALA A 49 -11.45 3.86 4.19
N GLN A 50 -10.72 4.94 3.89
CA GLN A 50 -10.52 5.37 2.50
C GLN A 50 -9.68 4.36 1.72
N TYR A 51 -8.66 3.78 2.38
CA TYR A 51 -7.81 2.73 1.83
C TYR A 51 -7.68 1.57 2.83
N LEU A 52 -7.72 0.34 2.32
CA LEU A 52 -7.39 -0.86 3.08
C LEU A 52 -6.23 -1.56 2.39
N PHE A 53 -5.13 -1.73 3.10
CA PHE A 53 -3.97 -2.48 2.62
C PHE A 53 -3.94 -3.87 3.24
N LEU A 54 -3.83 -4.89 2.40
CA LEU A 54 -3.71 -6.29 2.81
C LEU A 54 -2.77 -7.02 1.84
N ASN A 55 -2.17 -8.11 2.28
CA ASN A 55 -1.70 -9.16 1.37
C ASN A 55 -2.75 -10.29 1.29
N GLU A 56 -2.53 -11.30 0.45
CA GLU A 56 -3.48 -12.42 0.28
C GLU A 56 -3.72 -13.20 1.57
N TYR A 57 -2.67 -13.41 2.36
CA TYR A 57 -2.79 -14.09 3.66
C TYR A 57 -3.59 -13.25 4.65
N GLU A 58 -3.34 -11.97 4.72
CA GLU A 58 -4.05 -11.02 5.58
C GLU A 58 -5.52 -10.90 5.19
N LEU A 59 -5.83 -10.91 3.89
CA LEU A 59 -7.21 -10.96 3.40
C LEU A 59 -7.93 -12.24 3.85
N ALA A 60 -7.30 -13.40 3.66
CA ALA A 60 -7.87 -14.68 4.10
C ALA A 60 -8.10 -14.71 5.62
N LEU A 61 -7.14 -14.20 6.40
CA LEU A 61 -7.26 -14.09 7.85
C LEU A 61 -8.37 -13.12 8.27
N THR A 62 -8.51 -12.00 7.56
CA THR A 62 -9.60 -11.03 7.79
C THR A 62 -10.96 -11.68 7.55
N ILE A 63 -11.14 -12.41 6.45
CA ILE A 63 -12.36 -13.18 6.15
C ILE A 63 -12.67 -14.15 7.29
N GLN A 64 -11.66 -14.95 7.67
CA GLN A 64 -11.81 -15.96 8.72
C GLN A 64 -12.23 -15.37 10.06
N LYS A 65 -11.59 -14.29 10.48
CA LYS A 65 -11.82 -13.70 11.81
C LYS A 65 -13.10 -12.87 11.88
N THR A 66 -13.41 -12.10 10.82
CA THR A 66 -14.60 -11.24 10.81
C THR A 66 -15.87 -11.99 10.47
N GLY A 67 -15.77 -13.12 9.78
CA GLY A 67 -16.91 -13.80 9.19
C GLY A 67 -17.51 -13.06 7.98
N TRP A 68 -16.94 -11.93 7.58
CA TRP A 68 -17.32 -11.25 6.34
C TRP A 68 -16.77 -11.98 5.12
N SER A 69 -17.55 -12.02 4.05
CA SER A 69 -17.05 -12.43 2.74
C SER A 69 -16.08 -11.40 2.16
N ASP A 70 -15.35 -11.78 1.11
CA ASP A 70 -14.48 -10.88 0.36
C ASP A 70 -15.21 -9.63 -0.13
N ALA A 71 -16.42 -9.81 -0.68
CA ALA A 71 -17.26 -8.71 -1.15
C ALA A 71 -17.74 -7.80 -0.01
N GLU A 72 -18.07 -8.37 1.15
CA GLU A 72 -18.46 -7.58 2.32
C GLU A 72 -17.30 -6.72 2.84
N ILE A 73 -16.08 -7.28 2.93
CA ILE A 73 -14.89 -6.50 3.31
C ILE A 73 -14.70 -5.34 2.32
N PHE A 74 -14.76 -5.61 1.02
CA PHE A 74 -14.62 -4.56 0.02
C PHE A 74 -15.71 -3.49 0.14
N SER A 75 -16.96 -3.87 0.44
CA SER A 75 -18.05 -2.92 0.62
C SER A 75 -17.86 -1.94 1.79
N LYS A 76 -16.94 -2.23 2.72
CA LYS A 76 -16.69 -1.41 3.92
C LYS A 76 -15.67 -0.30 3.72
N VAL A 77 -14.95 -0.31 2.59
CA VAL A 77 -13.84 0.62 2.30
C VAL A 77 -14.02 1.26 0.92
N ALA A 78 -13.41 2.41 0.69
CA ALA A 78 -13.53 3.06 -0.62
C ALA A 78 -12.58 2.43 -1.66
N VAL A 79 -11.36 2.11 -1.26
CA VAL A 79 -10.32 1.50 -2.10
C VAL A 79 -9.66 0.37 -1.34
N ARG A 80 -9.52 -0.79 -1.97
CA ARG A 80 -8.78 -1.92 -1.43
C ARG A 80 -7.51 -2.18 -2.26
N VAL A 81 -6.38 -2.32 -1.58
CA VAL A 81 -5.07 -2.59 -2.19
C VAL A 81 -4.56 -3.92 -1.66
N ILE A 82 -4.42 -4.90 -2.55
CA ILE A 82 -3.97 -6.25 -2.20
C ILE A 82 -2.62 -6.50 -2.86
N THR A 83 -1.60 -6.77 -2.04
CA THR A 83 -0.29 -7.21 -2.54
C THR A 83 -0.29 -8.72 -2.74
N LEU A 84 0.23 -9.17 -3.89
CA LEU A 84 0.18 -10.54 -4.42
C LEU A 84 1.59 -11.15 -4.50
N GLY A 85 2.51 -10.71 -3.68
CA GLY A 85 3.90 -11.16 -3.69
C GLY A 85 4.58 -10.91 -5.04
N SER A 86 5.06 -11.96 -5.69
CA SER A 86 5.70 -11.89 -7.02
C SER A 86 4.74 -11.52 -8.16
N ASP A 87 3.45 -11.65 -7.96
CA ASP A 87 2.44 -11.33 -8.96
C ASP A 87 2.03 -9.84 -8.92
N GLY A 88 2.61 -9.08 -7.98
CA GLY A 88 2.48 -7.64 -7.92
C GLY A 88 1.41 -7.15 -6.96
N ALA A 89 0.50 -6.31 -7.41
CA ALA A 89 -0.57 -5.75 -6.59
C ALA A 89 -1.84 -5.53 -7.40
N ARG A 90 -2.97 -5.64 -6.72
CA ARG A 90 -4.30 -5.34 -7.25
C ARG A 90 -4.91 -4.18 -6.45
N VAL A 91 -5.45 -3.20 -7.18
CA VAL A 91 -6.17 -2.07 -6.60
C VAL A 91 -7.62 -2.13 -7.07
N GLU A 92 -8.54 -2.09 -6.14
CA GLU A 92 -9.97 -2.19 -6.37
C GLU A 92 -10.66 -0.93 -5.84
N GLU A 93 -11.50 -0.33 -6.67
CA GLU A 93 -12.28 0.87 -6.35
C GLU A 93 -13.71 0.67 -6.84
N HIS A 94 -14.70 1.05 -6.05
CA HIS A 94 -16.11 0.86 -6.41
C HIS A 94 -16.46 1.52 -7.75
N GLY A 95 -17.15 0.75 -8.60
CA GLY A 95 -17.59 1.21 -9.92
C GLY A 95 -16.49 1.32 -10.98
N LYS A 96 -15.28 0.81 -10.68
CA LYS A 96 -14.16 0.76 -11.64
C LYS A 96 -13.68 -0.68 -11.83
N GLU A 97 -13.07 -0.93 -12.98
CA GLU A 97 -12.35 -2.19 -13.20
C GLU A 97 -11.12 -2.26 -12.29
N PRO A 98 -10.82 -3.44 -11.73
CA PRO A 98 -9.62 -3.63 -10.92
C PRO A 98 -8.34 -3.34 -11.73
N ILE A 99 -7.41 -2.65 -11.10
CA ILE A 99 -6.09 -2.37 -11.66
C ILE A 99 -5.13 -3.42 -11.13
N THR A 100 -4.39 -4.08 -12.02
CA THR A 100 -3.30 -5.00 -11.66
C THR A 100 -1.97 -4.42 -12.12
N VAL A 101 -0.99 -4.40 -11.23
CA VAL A 101 0.36 -3.90 -11.47
C VAL A 101 1.36 -4.99 -11.15
N GLY A 102 2.20 -5.33 -12.12
CA GLY A 102 3.28 -6.31 -11.94
C GLY A 102 4.46 -5.76 -11.12
N VAL A 103 5.36 -6.66 -10.73
CA VAL A 103 6.59 -6.33 -9.99
C VAL A 103 7.73 -6.04 -10.98
N PRO A 104 8.51 -4.96 -10.81
CA PRO A 104 9.74 -4.77 -11.55
C PRO A 104 10.72 -5.92 -11.29
N LYS A 105 11.50 -6.27 -12.30
CA LYS A 105 12.51 -7.33 -12.16
C LYS A 105 13.54 -6.94 -11.10
N GLU A 106 13.63 -7.74 -10.06
CA GLU A 106 14.67 -7.61 -9.03
C GLU A 106 16.04 -8.11 -9.52
N LYS A 107 17.09 -7.48 -9.05
CA LYS A 107 18.47 -7.94 -9.29
C LYS A 107 18.79 -9.22 -8.51
N MET A 108 18.26 -9.30 -7.27
CA MET A 108 18.35 -10.47 -6.38
C MET A 108 17.33 -10.36 -5.26
N LYS A 109 16.95 -11.49 -4.67
CA LYS A 109 16.10 -11.53 -3.46
C LYS A 109 16.99 -11.79 -2.26
N ILE A 110 17.15 -10.79 -1.39
CA ILE A 110 18.01 -10.87 -0.21
C ILE A 110 17.21 -10.97 1.07
N ASP A 111 16.29 -10.01 1.30
CA ASP A 111 15.53 -9.93 2.55
C ASP A 111 14.11 -9.43 2.27
N PRO A 112 13.06 -10.24 2.56
CA PRO A 112 11.68 -9.83 2.35
C PRO A 112 11.15 -8.88 3.44
N THR A 113 11.92 -8.62 4.50
CA THR A 113 11.50 -7.78 5.62
C THR A 113 11.30 -6.33 5.17
N GLY A 114 10.14 -5.75 5.47
CA GLY A 114 9.82 -4.37 5.13
C GLY A 114 9.36 -4.14 3.68
N VAL A 115 9.31 -5.17 2.84
CA VAL A 115 8.86 -5.06 1.44
C VAL A 115 7.41 -4.50 1.36
N GLY A 116 6.53 -4.97 2.24
CA GLY A 116 5.16 -4.45 2.35
C GLY A 116 5.12 -2.98 2.77
N ASP A 117 5.96 -2.58 3.73
CA ASP A 117 6.06 -1.19 4.19
C ASP A 117 6.57 -0.27 3.09
N CYS A 118 7.56 -0.72 2.33
CA CYS A 118 8.09 0.01 1.17
C CYS A 118 7.03 0.17 0.08
N PHE A 119 6.23 -0.89 -0.20
CA PHE A 119 5.11 -0.79 -1.13
C PHE A 119 4.11 0.27 -0.67
N ARG A 120 3.65 0.20 0.58
CA ARG A 120 2.70 1.17 1.15
C ARG A 120 3.23 2.60 1.11
N SER A 121 4.49 2.78 1.48
CA SER A 121 5.15 4.09 1.45
C SER A 121 5.16 4.68 0.03
N GLY A 122 5.51 3.89 -0.98
CA GLY A 122 5.49 4.32 -2.38
C GLY A 122 4.09 4.62 -2.90
N PHE A 123 3.11 3.78 -2.56
CA PHE A 123 1.72 4.00 -2.91
C PHE A 123 1.20 5.33 -2.35
N ILE A 124 1.44 5.58 -1.07
CA ILE A 124 1.00 6.78 -0.37
C ILE A 124 1.71 8.04 -0.88
N ALA A 125 3.01 7.94 -1.19
CA ALA A 125 3.73 9.03 -1.83
C ALA A 125 3.09 9.41 -3.18
N GLY A 126 2.73 8.41 -3.99
CA GLY A 126 2.00 8.62 -5.24
C GLY A 126 0.66 9.33 -5.05
N LEU A 127 -0.11 8.96 -4.01
CA LEU A 127 -1.36 9.64 -3.64
C LEU A 127 -1.10 11.11 -3.27
N ALA A 128 -0.08 11.38 -2.46
CA ALA A 128 0.28 12.74 -2.05
C ALA A 128 0.72 13.60 -3.25
N TRP A 129 1.23 13.00 -4.31
CA TRP A 129 1.57 13.67 -5.57
C TRP A 129 0.38 13.83 -6.52
N GLY A 130 -0.80 13.30 -6.18
CA GLY A 130 -1.99 13.35 -7.00
C GLY A 130 -1.92 12.47 -8.25
N LEU A 131 -1.18 11.37 -8.19
CA LEU A 131 -1.08 10.39 -9.26
C LEU A 131 -2.26 9.41 -9.24
N SER A 132 -2.50 8.73 -10.37
CA SER A 132 -3.50 7.66 -10.46
C SER A 132 -3.15 6.47 -9.55
N HIS A 133 -4.15 5.68 -9.14
CA HIS A 133 -3.92 4.48 -8.33
C HIS A 133 -2.98 3.48 -9.02
N GLU A 134 -3.01 3.39 -10.35
CA GLU A 134 -2.05 2.59 -11.11
C GLU A 134 -0.61 3.07 -10.88
N ARG A 135 -0.36 4.37 -11.00
CA ARG A 135 0.97 4.95 -10.75
C ARG A 135 1.40 4.81 -9.30
N CYS A 136 0.45 4.97 -8.35
CA CYS A 136 0.72 4.73 -6.93
C CYS A 136 1.19 3.28 -6.70
N ALA A 137 0.50 2.29 -7.25
CA ALA A 137 0.86 0.88 -7.13
C ALA A 137 2.20 0.57 -7.81
N GLN A 138 2.49 1.16 -8.98
CA GLN A 138 3.77 1.01 -9.68
C GLN A 138 4.94 1.58 -8.86
N ILE A 139 4.77 2.75 -8.22
CA ILE A 139 5.78 3.34 -7.33
C ILE A 139 5.97 2.44 -6.11
N GLY A 140 4.90 1.95 -5.51
CA GLY A 140 4.94 0.99 -4.41
C GLY A 140 5.73 -0.27 -4.78
N SER A 141 5.42 -0.89 -5.92
CA SER A 141 6.11 -2.09 -6.43
C SER A 141 7.59 -1.83 -6.71
N MET A 142 7.94 -0.65 -7.22
CA MET A 142 9.34 -0.27 -7.45
C MET A 142 10.11 -0.12 -6.13
N LEU A 143 9.55 0.55 -5.11
CA LEU A 143 10.20 0.66 -3.81
C LEU A 143 10.33 -0.69 -3.11
N ALA A 144 9.29 -1.53 -3.19
CA ALA A 144 9.33 -2.90 -2.71
C ALA A 144 10.46 -3.71 -3.37
N THR A 145 10.70 -3.50 -4.67
CA THR A 145 11.80 -4.13 -5.41
C THR A 145 13.17 -3.66 -4.92
N PHE A 146 13.36 -2.37 -4.66
CA PHE A 146 14.61 -1.89 -4.07
C PHE A 146 14.83 -2.43 -2.64
N CYS A 147 13.76 -2.57 -1.87
CA CYS A 147 13.83 -3.09 -0.50
C CYS A 147 14.27 -4.56 -0.47
N ILE A 148 13.69 -5.42 -1.30
CA ILE A 148 13.99 -6.87 -1.28
C ILE A 148 15.43 -7.18 -1.73
N GLU A 149 16.08 -6.24 -2.44
CA GLU A 149 17.44 -6.38 -2.97
C GLU A 149 18.55 -6.14 -1.94
N ILE A 150 18.20 -5.77 -0.70
CA ILE A 150 19.19 -5.49 0.34
C ILE A 150 18.82 -6.19 1.64
N LYS A 151 19.75 -6.25 2.59
CA LYS A 151 19.46 -6.69 3.95
C LYS A 151 18.98 -5.50 4.79
N GLY A 152 17.88 -5.69 5.52
CA GLY A 152 17.26 -4.66 6.33
C GLY A 152 16.14 -3.91 5.60
N THR A 153 15.39 -3.10 6.34
CA THR A 153 14.11 -2.53 5.89
C THR A 153 14.25 -1.13 5.27
N GLN A 154 15.33 -0.39 5.57
CA GLN A 154 15.50 1.02 5.18
C GLN A 154 16.89 1.33 4.63
N GLU A 155 17.70 0.31 4.38
CA GLU A 155 19.11 0.47 3.96
C GLU A 155 19.26 0.66 2.44
N TYR A 156 18.19 0.46 1.66
CA TYR A 156 18.27 0.65 0.21
C TYR A 156 18.58 2.10 -0.14
N ARG A 157 19.32 2.26 -1.24
CA ARG A 157 19.70 3.56 -1.81
C ARG A 157 19.49 3.51 -3.31
N PHE A 158 19.04 4.59 -3.86
CA PHE A 158 18.95 4.80 -5.31
C PHE A 158 19.04 6.29 -5.64
N THR A 159 19.51 6.59 -6.83
CA THR A 159 19.42 7.93 -7.41
C THR A 159 18.10 8.08 -8.16
N LYS A 160 17.66 9.32 -8.40
CA LYS A 160 16.50 9.60 -9.27
C LYS A 160 16.69 8.95 -10.64
N ALA A 161 17.90 9.06 -11.24
CA ALA A 161 18.19 8.49 -12.54
C ALA A 161 18.03 6.96 -12.54
N GLU A 162 18.53 6.27 -11.53
CA GLU A 162 18.39 4.82 -11.39
C GLU A 162 16.92 4.40 -11.20
N PHE A 163 16.19 5.11 -10.34
CA PHE A 163 14.76 4.84 -10.13
C PHE A 163 13.98 4.97 -11.45
N ILE A 164 14.16 6.09 -12.17
CA ILE A 164 13.42 6.35 -13.42
C ILE A 164 13.84 5.38 -14.52
N ALA A 165 15.10 5.00 -14.62
CA ALA A 165 15.55 4.01 -15.61
C ALA A 165 14.86 2.65 -15.39
N ARG A 166 14.87 2.12 -14.16
CA ARG A 166 14.19 0.87 -13.81
C ARG A 166 12.67 0.97 -13.94
N PHE A 167 12.11 2.12 -13.58
CA PHE A 167 10.67 2.37 -13.71
C PHE A 167 10.24 2.38 -15.19
N THR A 168 11.09 2.96 -16.07
CA THR A 168 10.87 2.95 -17.52
C THR A 168 10.91 1.54 -18.09
N GLU A 169 11.88 0.74 -17.66
CA GLU A 169 12.01 -0.66 -18.07
C GLU A 169 10.77 -1.48 -17.68
N ALA A 170 10.24 -1.27 -16.47
CA ALA A 170 9.13 -2.04 -15.93
C ALA A 170 7.76 -1.59 -16.47
N TYR A 171 7.54 -0.28 -16.63
CA TYR A 171 6.21 0.31 -16.84
C TYR A 171 6.10 1.24 -18.05
N GLY A 172 7.21 1.44 -18.77
CA GLY A 172 7.25 2.25 -19.98
C GLY A 172 7.48 3.74 -19.76
N GLY A 173 7.83 4.43 -20.85
CA GLY A 173 8.25 5.83 -20.80
C GLY A 173 7.17 6.81 -20.37
N VAL A 174 5.90 6.56 -20.72
CA VAL A 174 4.79 7.44 -20.32
C VAL A 174 4.63 7.45 -18.80
N ALA A 175 4.56 6.27 -18.20
CA ALA A 175 4.46 6.13 -16.74
C ALA A 175 5.68 6.75 -16.03
N ALA A 176 6.87 6.51 -16.54
CA ALA A 176 8.10 7.08 -16.01
C ALA A 176 8.14 8.60 -16.10
N GLY A 177 7.64 9.18 -17.18
CA GLY A 177 7.53 10.64 -17.35
C GLY A 177 6.60 11.29 -16.32
N GLU A 178 5.43 10.69 -16.08
CA GLU A 178 4.48 11.17 -15.06
C GLU A 178 5.10 11.17 -13.65
N VAL A 179 5.82 10.10 -13.29
CA VAL A 179 6.48 9.98 -11.99
C VAL A 179 7.69 10.90 -11.89
N SER A 180 8.51 11.00 -12.95
CA SER A 180 9.70 11.86 -12.99
C SER A 180 9.36 13.33 -12.73
N ALA A 181 8.25 13.80 -13.29
CA ALA A 181 7.76 15.16 -13.08
C ALA A 181 7.40 15.49 -11.62
N LYS A 182 7.10 14.46 -10.81
CA LYS A 182 6.80 14.61 -9.37
C LYS A 182 8.05 14.53 -8.49
N LEU A 183 9.12 13.94 -9.00
CA LEU A 183 10.42 13.82 -8.32
C LEU A 183 11.33 15.04 -8.52
N GLU A 184 10.88 16.09 -9.23
CA GLU A 184 11.60 17.36 -9.28
C GLU A 184 11.62 18.01 -7.90
N PRO A 185 12.76 18.60 -7.47
CA PRO A 185 12.79 19.39 -6.25
C PRO A 185 11.72 20.48 -6.36
N ARG A 186 10.74 20.49 -5.49
CA ARG A 186 9.90 21.66 -5.33
C ARG A 186 10.79 22.73 -4.73
N LEU A 187 11.15 23.73 -5.52
CA LEU A 187 11.72 24.97 -4.99
C LEU A 187 10.65 25.55 -4.06
N VAL A 188 10.84 25.35 -2.76
CA VAL A 188 10.05 26.04 -1.76
C VAL A 188 10.57 27.49 -1.80
N GLY A 189 9.80 28.36 -2.49
CA GLY A 189 10.02 29.79 -2.45
C GLY A 189 9.63 30.37 -1.08
#